data_330daea2604d786e531812743e1c04a3
#
_entry.id   330daea2604d786e531812743e1c04a3
#
_cell.length_a   1.000
_cell.length_b   1.000
_cell.length_c   1.000
_cell.angle_alpha   90.00
_cell.angle_beta   90.00
_cell.angle_gamma   90.00
#
_symmetry.space_group_name_H-M   'P 1'
#
loop_
_entity.id
_entity.type
_entity.pdbx_description
1 polymer ?
#
loop_
_entity_poly.entity_id
_entity_poly.type
_entity_poly.pdbx_seq_one_letter_code
_entity_poly.pdbx_strand_id
1 'polypeptide(L)'
;PLFLRGKNKIELNETGKMAVAAARTLLREAETTVRQVQEFDARQHTIIIKSCAPAPLWELQKDVNTQQPEMMVSSAICQNREVLSAWQDGSCDMAILPFPIEGAQPFLKENLFVCVPPDHELAKYEALTFADINGFNFLLRTELGFWDTLCREKMPASKFLVQPDAMVFEELVNASSLPCFTTDYVRLRDYPNRVNIPLSDEESHVTFYLAKR
;
A
#
# COMPACT_ATOMS: atom_id res chain seq x y z
N PRO A 1 -40.18 30.64 -29.97
CA PRO A 1 -39.19 29.88 -30.75
C PRO A 1 -37.80 30.06 -30.14
N LEU A 2 -37.01 28.98 -30.16
CA LEU A 2 -35.62 29.00 -29.63
C LEU A 2 -34.58 29.21 -30.74
N PHE A 3 -35.05 29.17 -32.00
CA PHE A 3 -34.17 29.17 -33.18
C PHE A 3 -34.57 30.28 -34.14
N LEU A 4 -33.56 30.86 -34.77
CA LEU A 4 -33.68 31.67 -35.98
C LEU A 4 -33.45 30.76 -37.20
N ARG A 5 -34.35 30.81 -38.17
CA ARG A 5 -34.23 30.07 -39.42
C ARG A 5 -33.85 30.97 -40.56
N GLY A 6 -32.66 30.77 -41.12
CA GLY A 6 -32.23 31.39 -42.38
C GLY A 6 -32.35 30.41 -43.55
N LYS A 7 -32.03 30.90 -44.77
CA LYS A 7 -32.25 30.12 -46.01
C LYS A 7 -31.48 28.80 -46.07
N ASN A 8 -30.34 28.66 -45.32
CA ASN A 8 -29.52 27.43 -45.20
C ASN A 8 -28.90 27.24 -43.78
N LYS A 9 -29.41 27.90 -42.73
CA LYS A 9 -28.82 27.90 -41.42
C LYS A 9 -29.91 28.00 -40.34
N ILE A 10 -29.69 27.22 -39.27
CA ILE A 10 -30.48 27.31 -38.03
C ILE A 10 -29.55 27.73 -36.92
N GLU A 11 -29.85 28.82 -36.24
CA GLU A 11 -29.09 29.36 -35.14
C GLU A 11 -29.96 29.55 -33.89
N LEU A 12 -29.39 29.45 -32.72
CA LEU A 12 -30.08 29.78 -31.48
C LEU A 12 -30.28 31.30 -31.41
N ASN A 13 -31.50 31.72 -31.12
CA ASN A 13 -31.76 33.11 -30.70
C ASN A 13 -31.35 33.30 -29.23
N GLU A 14 -31.41 34.47 -28.67
CA GLU A 14 -31.02 34.77 -27.29
C GLU A 14 -31.75 33.89 -26.26
N THR A 15 -33.05 33.66 -26.45
CA THR A 15 -33.84 32.76 -25.62
C THR A 15 -33.36 31.33 -25.74
N GLY A 16 -32.96 30.88 -26.95
CA GLY A 16 -32.38 29.58 -27.20
C GLY A 16 -31.02 29.40 -26.54
N LYS A 17 -30.14 30.41 -26.59
CA LYS A 17 -28.86 30.39 -25.90
C LYS A 17 -29.04 30.27 -24.37
N MET A 18 -29.97 31.04 -23.81
CA MET A 18 -30.32 30.97 -22.40
C MET A 18 -30.88 29.59 -22.02
N ALA A 19 -31.76 29.01 -22.82
CA ALA A 19 -32.32 27.68 -22.59
C ALA A 19 -31.24 26.60 -22.62
N VAL A 20 -30.29 26.67 -23.58
CA VAL A 20 -29.15 25.73 -23.65
C VAL A 20 -28.24 25.88 -22.45
N ALA A 21 -27.97 27.13 -21.97
CA ALA A 21 -27.17 27.35 -20.78
C ALA A 21 -27.83 26.74 -19.53
N ALA A 22 -29.15 26.96 -19.37
CA ALA A 22 -29.90 26.35 -18.27
C ALA A 22 -29.94 24.83 -18.34
N ALA A 23 -30.18 24.26 -19.53
CA ALA A 23 -30.15 22.80 -19.73
C ALA A 23 -28.80 22.17 -19.42
N ARG A 24 -27.69 22.82 -19.79
CA ARG A 24 -26.33 22.35 -19.44
C ARG A 24 -26.09 22.39 -17.93
N THR A 25 -26.62 23.33 -17.23
CA THR A 25 -26.52 23.39 -15.76
C THR A 25 -27.29 22.25 -15.12
N LEU A 26 -28.55 22.01 -15.53
CA LEU A 26 -29.37 20.91 -15.04
C LEU A 26 -28.74 19.54 -15.32
N LEU A 27 -28.19 19.36 -16.52
CA LEU A 27 -27.49 18.10 -16.84
C LEU A 27 -26.29 17.86 -15.95
N ARG A 28 -25.46 18.88 -15.69
CA ARG A 28 -24.31 18.77 -14.77
C ARG A 28 -24.73 18.47 -13.34
N GLU A 29 -25.80 19.09 -12.87
CA GLU A 29 -26.36 18.81 -11.53
C GLU A 29 -26.90 17.38 -11.44
N ALA A 30 -27.60 16.90 -12.46
CA ALA A 30 -28.10 15.54 -12.53
C ALA A 30 -26.95 14.51 -12.54
N GLU A 31 -25.93 14.71 -13.38
CA GLU A 31 -24.73 13.87 -13.42
C GLU A 31 -23.99 13.84 -12.08
N THR A 32 -23.88 15.01 -11.44
CA THR A 32 -23.25 15.13 -10.11
C THR A 32 -24.04 14.35 -9.06
N THR A 33 -25.37 14.50 -9.05
CA THR A 33 -26.26 13.79 -8.12
C THR A 33 -26.16 12.27 -8.30
N VAL A 34 -26.23 11.79 -9.56
CA VAL A 34 -26.08 10.36 -9.86
C VAL A 34 -24.74 9.82 -9.34
N ARG A 35 -23.66 10.56 -9.60
CA ARG A 35 -22.33 10.18 -9.12
C ARG A 35 -22.27 10.12 -7.59
N GLN A 36 -22.81 11.11 -6.90
CA GLN A 36 -22.85 11.14 -5.42
C GLN A 36 -23.61 9.95 -4.84
N VAL A 37 -24.74 9.57 -5.45
CA VAL A 37 -25.51 8.40 -5.00
C VAL A 37 -24.71 7.11 -5.24
N GLN A 38 -24.06 6.99 -6.39
CA GLN A 38 -23.22 5.80 -6.71
C GLN A 38 -22.00 5.72 -5.78
N GLU A 39 -21.34 6.84 -5.49
CA GLU A 39 -20.21 6.89 -4.55
C GLU A 39 -20.65 6.52 -3.13
N PHE A 40 -21.81 7.00 -2.70
CA PHE A 40 -22.38 6.64 -1.40
C PHE A 40 -22.73 5.15 -1.33
N ASP A 41 -23.37 4.59 -2.33
CA ASP A 41 -23.70 3.16 -2.40
C ASP A 41 -22.43 2.30 -2.41
N ALA A 42 -21.46 2.65 -3.25
CA ALA A 42 -20.16 1.95 -3.29
C ALA A 42 -19.46 1.99 -1.92
N ARG A 43 -19.53 3.12 -1.20
CA ARG A 43 -18.94 3.25 0.15
C ARG A 43 -19.60 2.33 1.17
N GLN A 44 -20.91 2.10 1.06
CA GLN A 44 -21.64 1.17 1.95
C GLN A 44 -21.22 -0.29 1.76
N HIS A 45 -20.67 -0.64 0.58
CA HIS A 45 -20.27 -1.99 0.22
C HIS A 45 -18.73 -2.14 0.14
N THR A 46 -17.97 -1.17 0.67
CA THR A 46 -16.51 -1.19 0.60
C THR A 46 -15.90 -1.04 1.99
N ILE A 47 -15.00 -1.97 2.35
CA ILE A 47 -14.13 -1.87 3.53
C ILE A 47 -12.82 -1.21 3.11
N ILE A 48 -12.48 -0.09 3.75
CA ILE A 48 -11.23 0.63 3.48
C ILE A 48 -10.19 0.26 4.54
N ILE A 49 -9.06 -0.31 4.09
CA ILE A 49 -7.96 -0.73 4.96
C ILE A 49 -6.73 0.12 4.66
N LYS A 50 -6.12 0.71 5.68
CA LYS A 50 -4.82 1.35 5.61
C LYS A 50 -3.82 0.58 6.46
N SER A 51 -2.68 0.22 5.88
CA SER A 51 -1.64 -0.53 6.58
C SER A 51 -0.28 0.13 6.41
N CYS A 52 0.53 0.06 7.45
CA CYS A 52 1.92 0.51 7.39
C CYS A 52 2.87 -0.52 6.77
N ALA A 53 2.45 -1.77 6.58
CA ALA A 53 3.30 -2.85 6.06
C ALA A 53 2.48 -3.86 5.23
N PRO A 54 3.14 -4.58 4.29
CA PRO A 54 2.45 -5.50 3.38
C PRO A 54 1.94 -6.77 4.06
N ALA A 55 2.76 -7.47 4.85
CA ALA A 55 2.38 -8.77 5.40
C ALA A 55 1.10 -8.73 6.26
N PRO A 56 0.96 -7.81 7.23
CA PRO A 56 -0.27 -7.72 8.00
C PRO A 56 -1.47 -7.28 7.13
N LEU A 57 -1.24 -6.50 6.06
CA LEU A 57 -2.31 -6.17 5.12
C LEU A 57 -2.84 -7.41 4.40
N TRP A 58 -1.95 -8.26 3.87
CA TRP A 58 -2.34 -9.47 3.15
C TRP A 58 -3.08 -10.46 4.05
N GLU A 59 -2.65 -10.62 5.30
CA GLU A 59 -3.36 -11.49 6.25
C GLU A 59 -4.74 -10.95 6.57
N LEU A 60 -4.86 -9.63 6.81
CA LEU A 60 -6.16 -9.01 7.06
C LEU A 60 -7.10 -9.11 5.85
N GLN A 61 -6.60 -8.88 4.63
CA GLN A 61 -7.41 -9.03 3.42
C GLN A 61 -7.95 -10.44 3.25
N LYS A 62 -7.14 -11.46 3.52
CA LYS A 62 -7.55 -12.85 3.49
C LYS A 62 -8.67 -13.14 4.51
N ASP A 63 -8.53 -12.60 5.73
CA ASP A 63 -9.54 -12.73 6.78
C ASP A 63 -10.85 -12.05 6.38
N VAL A 64 -10.79 -10.80 5.90
CA VAL A 64 -11.96 -10.03 5.47
C VAL A 64 -12.66 -10.72 4.30
N ASN A 65 -11.94 -11.14 3.28
CA ASN A 65 -12.52 -11.84 2.13
C ASN A 65 -13.19 -13.18 2.51
N THR A 66 -12.70 -13.82 3.58
CA THR A 66 -13.30 -15.06 4.09
C THR A 66 -14.55 -14.80 4.92
N GLN A 67 -14.55 -13.75 5.75
CA GLN A 67 -15.64 -13.46 6.69
C GLN A 67 -16.75 -12.62 6.03
N GLN A 68 -16.43 -11.80 5.05
CA GLN A 68 -17.36 -10.85 4.39
C GLN A 68 -17.13 -10.86 2.86
N PRO A 69 -17.43 -11.99 2.20
CA PRO A 69 -17.14 -12.15 0.76
C PRO A 69 -17.95 -11.23 -0.15
N GLU A 70 -19.04 -10.64 0.34
CA GLU A 70 -19.90 -9.68 -0.37
C GLU A 70 -19.34 -8.25 -0.35
N MET A 71 -18.38 -7.96 0.54
CA MET A 71 -17.79 -6.62 0.66
C MET A 71 -16.60 -6.46 -0.30
N MET A 72 -16.53 -5.31 -0.94
CA MET A 72 -15.33 -4.90 -1.68
C MET A 72 -14.26 -4.45 -0.68
N VAL A 73 -13.01 -4.78 -0.95
CA VAL A 73 -11.88 -4.35 -0.12
C VAL A 73 -11.04 -3.35 -0.91
N SER A 74 -10.97 -2.11 -0.41
CA SER A 74 -10.05 -1.08 -0.86
C SER A 74 -8.91 -0.95 0.14
N SER A 75 -7.68 -1.19 -0.28
CA SER A 75 -6.55 -1.19 0.63
C SER A 75 -5.36 -0.42 0.09
N ALA A 76 -4.54 0.14 0.98
CA ALA A 76 -3.29 0.77 0.62
C ALA A 76 -2.23 0.60 1.72
N ILE A 77 -0.96 0.48 1.29
CA ILE A 77 0.21 0.59 2.15
C ILE A 77 0.61 2.06 2.19
N CYS A 78 0.70 2.63 3.39
CA CYS A 78 0.93 4.04 3.62
C CYS A 78 2.02 4.23 4.70
N GLN A 79 2.54 5.44 4.83
CA GLN A 79 3.38 5.79 5.97
C GLN A 79 2.58 5.79 7.28
N ASN A 80 3.21 5.49 8.42
CA ASN A 80 2.56 5.44 9.72
C ASN A 80 1.69 6.67 10.01
N ARG A 81 2.19 7.86 9.66
CA ARG A 81 1.46 9.13 9.84
C ARG A 81 0.17 9.18 9.03
N GLU A 82 0.20 8.67 7.81
CA GLU A 82 -0.97 8.67 6.91
C GLU A 82 -2.02 7.66 7.37
N VAL A 83 -1.58 6.48 7.84
CA VAL A 83 -2.47 5.48 8.44
C VAL A 83 -3.15 6.05 9.68
N LEU A 84 -2.38 6.69 10.57
CA LEU A 84 -2.90 7.29 11.80
C LEU A 84 -3.89 8.43 11.48
N SER A 85 -3.57 9.30 10.52
CA SER A 85 -4.47 10.37 10.08
C SER A 85 -5.78 9.80 9.55
N ALA A 86 -5.72 8.82 8.65
CA ALA A 86 -6.89 8.18 8.07
C ALA A 86 -7.77 7.48 9.12
N TRP A 87 -7.15 6.92 10.16
CA TRP A 87 -7.90 6.38 11.30
C TRP A 87 -8.58 7.48 12.10
N GLN A 88 -7.88 8.57 12.41
CA GLN A 88 -8.42 9.67 13.22
C GLN A 88 -9.56 10.41 12.53
N ASP A 89 -9.46 10.67 11.23
CA ASP A 89 -10.49 11.38 10.45
C ASP A 89 -11.63 10.49 9.93
N GLY A 90 -11.57 9.17 10.18
CA GLY A 90 -12.61 8.22 9.78
C GLY A 90 -12.61 7.86 8.29
N SER A 91 -11.55 8.14 7.55
CA SER A 91 -11.43 7.80 6.13
C SER A 91 -11.02 6.35 5.88
N CYS A 92 -10.73 5.55 6.92
CA CYS A 92 -10.57 4.10 6.83
C CYS A 92 -11.39 3.38 7.91
N ASP A 93 -11.78 2.15 7.64
CA ASP A 93 -12.53 1.27 8.53
C ASP A 93 -11.61 0.41 9.38
N MET A 94 -10.43 0.10 8.85
CA MET A 94 -9.40 -0.68 9.53
C MET A 94 -8.03 -0.05 9.33
N ALA A 95 -7.24 -0.01 10.40
CA ALA A 95 -5.89 0.57 10.41
C ALA A 95 -4.89 -0.41 11.03
N ILE A 96 -3.72 -0.57 10.39
CA ILE A 96 -2.62 -1.40 10.89
C ILE A 96 -1.38 -0.52 11.09
N LEU A 97 -0.86 -0.52 12.33
CA LEU A 97 0.29 0.28 12.75
C LEU A 97 1.31 -0.57 13.53
N PRO A 98 2.61 -0.20 13.55
CA PRO A 98 3.67 -0.92 14.29
C PRO A 98 3.72 -0.53 15.78
N PHE A 99 2.69 0.14 16.28
CA PHE A 99 2.52 0.54 17.67
C PHE A 99 1.04 0.57 18.04
N PRO A 100 0.69 0.39 19.33
CA PRO A 100 -0.69 0.40 19.78
C PRO A 100 -1.30 1.81 19.70
N ILE A 101 -2.56 1.88 19.30
CA ILE A 101 -3.45 3.05 19.41
C ILE A 101 -4.70 2.64 20.19
N GLU A 102 -5.51 3.58 20.61
CA GLU A 102 -6.73 3.31 21.34
C GLU A 102 -7.66 2.35 20.57
N GLY A 103 -8.08 1.27 21.22
CA GLY A 103 -8.93 0.22 20.65
C GLY A 103 -8.20 -0.78 19.74
N ALA A 104 -6.91 -0.60 19.45
CA ALA A 104 -6.16 -1.56 18.63
C ALA A 104 -5.72 -2.78 19.46
N GLN A 105 -5.64 -3.92 18.78
CA GLN A 105 -5.18 -5.18 19.36
C GLN A 105 -3.94 -5.70 18.62
N PRO A 106 -3.04 -6.44 19.29
CA PRO A 106 -1.96 -7.16 18.62
C PRO A 106 -2.53 -8.07 17.53
N PHE A 107 -1.99 -7.97 16.32
CA PHE A 107 -2.54 -8.68 15.16
C PHE A 107 -1.52 -9.63 14.52
N LEU A 108 -0.35 -9.13 14.15
CA LEU A 108 0.71 -9.92 13.51
C LEU A 108 2.06 -9.57 14.12
N LYS A 109 2.90 -10.59 14.34
CA LYS A 109 4.33 -10.41 14.62
C LYS A 109 5.13 -10.74 13.37
N GLU A 110 6.10 -9.89 13.06
CA GLU A 110 6.96 -10.06 11.90
C GLU A 110 8.41 -9.74 12.29
N ASN A 111 9.33 -10.59 11.83
CA ASN A 111 10.76 -10.45 12.07
C ASN A 111 11.47 -10.29 10.74
N LEU A 112 12.43 -9.37 10.67
CA LEU A 112 13.19 -9.05 9.47
C LEU A 112 14.46 -9.90 9.40
N PHE A 113 14.78 -10.38 8.19
CA PHE A 113 15.97 -11.15 7.88
C PHE A 113 16.71 -10.54 6.70
N VAL A 114 18.02 -10.72 6.69
CA VAL A 114 18.86 -10.48 5.51
C VAL A 114 18.94 -11.78 4.71
N CYS A 115 18.64 -11.73 3.42
CA CYS A 115 18.65 -12.85 2.51
C CYS A 115 19.79 -12.69 1.51
N VAL A 116 20.76 -13.60 1.54
CA VAL A 116 22.01 -13.56 0.75
C VAL A 116 22.30 -14.88 0.06
N PRO A 117 23.06 -14.90 -1.06
CA PRO A 117 23.61 -16.15 -1.61
C PRO A 117 24.50 -16.87 -0.60
N PRO A 118 24.65 -18.20 -0.67
CA PRO A 118 25.47 -18.98 0.27
C PRO A 118 26.97 -18.61 0.29
N ASP A 119 27.48 -18.07 -0.80
CA ASP A 119 28.87 -17.63 -0.98
C ASP A 119 29.10 -16.16 -0.59
N HIS A 120 28.05 -15.44 -0.18
CA HIS A 120 28.15 -14.06 0.27
C HIS A 120 28.87 -13.98 1.63
N GLU A 121 29.69 -12.95 1.82
CA GLU A 121 30.46 -12.78 3.07
C GLU A 121 29.61 -12.69 4.36
N LEU A 122 28.37 -12.29 4.25
CA LEU A 122 27.41 -12.26 5.36
C LEU A 122 26.83 -13.64 5.69
N ALA A 123 26.89 -14.62 4.79
CA ALA A 123 26.27 -15.94 4.98
C ALA A 123 26.88 -16.76 6.13
N LYS A 124 28.07 -16.38 6.60
CA LYS A 124 28.79 -17.04 7.72
C LYS A 124 28.29 -16.66 9.11
N TYR A 125 27.48 -15.63 9.22
CA TYR A 125 26.98 -15.12 10.51
C TYR A 125 25.67 -15.81 10.89
N GLU A 126 25.50 -16.12 12.16
CA GLU A 126 24.24 -16.67 12.71
C GLU A 126 23.17 -15.60 12.92
N ALA A 127 23.59 -14.37 13.20
CA ALA A 127 22.74 -13.20 13.31
C ALA A 127 23.54 -11.95 12.90
N LEU A 128 22.85 -10.89 12.48
CA LEU A 128 23.42 -9.60 12.09
C LEU A 128 22.69 -8.47 12.79
N THR A 129 23.31 -7.30 12.82
CA THR A 129 22.67 -6.03 13.19
C THR A 129 22.56 -5.12 11.99
N PHE A 130 21.72 -4.07 12.06
CA PHE A 130 21.72 -3.02 11.04
C PHE A 130 23.09 -2.35 10.88
N ALA A 131 23.87 -2.26 11.96
CA ALA A 131 25.22 -1.73 11.92
C ALA A 131 26.17 -2.61 11.09
N ASP A 132 26.07 -3.94 11.21
CA ASP A 132 26.91 -4.89 10.46
C ASP A 132 26.67 -4.84 8.97
N ILE A 133 25.45 -4.49 8.55
CA ILE A 133 25.04 -4.48 7.14
C ILE A 133 24.98 -3.07 6.53
N ASN A 134 25.22 -2.04 7.34
CA ASN A 134 25.24 -0.65 6.88
C ASN A 134 26.46 -0.40 5.97
N GLY A 135 26.20 -0.02 4.73
CA GLY A 135 27.24 0.16 3.69
C GLY A 135 27.15 -0.86 2.56
N PHE A 136 26.46 -1.99 2.77
CA PHE A 136 26.13 -2.90 1.67
C PHE A 136 25.03 -2.33 0.77
N ASN A 137 25.05 -2.71 -0.50
CA ASN A 137 23.98 -2.38 -1.44
C ASN A 137 22.90 -3.48 -1.39
N PHE A 138 21.63 -3.08 -1.33
CA PHE A 138 20.51 -4.00 -1.24
C PHE A 138 19.58 -3.89 -2.42
N LEU A 139 19.01 -5.02 -2.84
CA LEU A 139 17.81 -5.03 -3.67
C LEU A 139 16.59 -4.81 -2.78
N LEU A 140 15.69 -3.92 -3.20
CA LEU A 140 14.48 -3.59 -2.46
C LEU A 140 13.28 -3.59 -3.40
N ARG A 141 12.13 -4.02 -2.89
CA ARG A 141 10.84 -3.87 -3.57
C ARG A 141 10.22 -2.51 -3.27
N THR A 142 9.25 -2.11 -4.06
CA THR A 142 8.34 -1.00 -3.71
C THR A 142 7.29 -1.44 -2.69
N GLU A 143 6.58 -0.49 -2.12
CA GLU A 143 5.41 -0.72 -1.25
C GLU A 143 5.72 -1.53 0.01
N LEU A 144 6.89 -1.30 0.60
CA LEU A 144 7.31 -1.93 1.85
C LEU A 144 6.85 -1.14 3.09
N GLY A 145 6.39 0.10 2.91
CA GLY A 145 5.88 0.96 3.98
C GLY A 145 6.89 1.15 5.10
N PHE A 146 6.52 0.71 6.31
CA PHE A 146 7.34 0.78 7.52
C PHE A 146 8.76 0.22 7.32
N TRP A 147 8.92 -0.92 6.66
CA TRP A 147 10.22 -1.57 6.47
C TRP A 147 11.18 -0.73 5.60
N ASP A 148 10.70 -0.07 4.55
CA ASP A 148 11.55 0.81 3.72
C ASP A 148 12.10 1.98 4.56
N THR A 149 11.23 2.62 5.35
CA THR A 149 11.61 3.73 6.22
C THR A 149 12.65 3.28 7.26
N LEU A 150 12.39 2.18 7.96
CA LEU A 150 13.30 1.64 8.98
C LEU A 150 14.68 1.32 8.40
N CYS A 151 14.73 0.61 7.27
CA CYS A 151 16.00 0.24 6.64
C CYS A 151 16.81 1.46 6.23
N ARG A 152 16.18 2.49 5.66
CA ARG A 152 16.89 3.72 5.28
C ARG A 152 17.40 4.52 6.47
N GLU A 153 16.64 4.57 7.55
CA GLU A 153 17.05 5.25 8.79
C GLU A 153 18.21 4.56 9.49
N LYS A 154 18.17 3.22 9.56
CA LYS A 154 19.20 2.42 10.24
C LYS A 154 20.47 2.21 9.41
N MET A 155 20.37 2.33 8.09
CA MET A 155 21.45 2.03 7.15
C MET A 155 21.75 3.21 6.20
N PRO A 156 22.13 4.38 6.72
CA PRO A 156 22.31 5.59 5.91
C PRO A 156 23.49 5.51 4.92
N ALA A 157 24.45 4.61 5.13
CA ALA A 157 25.58 4.40 4.21
C ALA A 157 25.26 3.39 3.10
N SER A 158 24.14 2.67 3.18
CA SER A 158 23.71 1.68 2.20
C SER A 158 23.02 2.32 1.00
N LYS A 159 23.12 1.64 -0.16
CA LYS A 159 22.35 2.01 -1.36
C LYS A 159 21.28 0.95 -1.60
N PHE A 160 20.07 1.42 -1.87
CA PHE A 160 18.92 0.57 -2.15
C PHE A 160 18.55 0.66 -3.63
N LEU A 161 18.68 -0.48 -4.34
CA LEU A 161 18.26 -0.65 -5.73
C LEU A 161 16.79 -1.09 -5.71
N VAL A 162 15.89 -0.14 -5.91
CA VAL A 162 14.45 -0.40 -5.86
C VAL A 162 13.96 -0.92 -7.19
N GLN A 163 13.30 -2.08 -7.17
CA GLN A 163 12.66 -2.68 -8.34
C GLN A 163 11.14 -2.76 -8.12
N PRO A 164 10.32 -2.04 -8.92
CA PRO A 164 8.88 -2.04 -8.79
C PRO A 164 8.20 -3.29 -9.37
N ASP A 165 8.78 -3.91 -10.39
CA ASP A 165 8.24 -5.12 -10.99
C ASP A 165 8.65 -6.34 -10.16
N ALA A 166 7.64 -7.12 -9.70
CA ALA A 166 7.86 -8.26 -8.83
C ALA A 166 8.62 -9.41 -9.54
N MET A 167 8.33 -9.65 -10.84
CA MET A 167 9.00 -10.73 -11.59
C MET A 167 10.47 -10.37 -11.83
N VAL A 168 10.74 -9.12 -12.24
CA VAL A 168 12.11 -8.64 -12.44
C VAL A 168 12.87 -8.61 -11.11
N PHE A 169 12.22 -8.27 -9.99
CA PHE A 169 12.83 -8.35 -8.67
C PHE A 169 13.27 -9.78 -8.34
N GLU A 170 12.41 -10.76 -8.55
CA GLU A 170 12.72 -12.17 -8.30
C GLU A 170 13.86 -12.68 -9.21
N GLU A 171 13.86 -12.29 -10.48
CA GLU A 171 14.97 -12.60 -11.40
C GLU A 171 16.29 -12.01 -10.91
N LEU A 172 16.28 -10.74 -10.48
CA LEU A 172 17.46 -10.07 -9.93
C LEU A 172 17.95 -10.73 -8.64
N VAL A 173 17.05 -11.12 -7.74
CA VAL A 173 17.42 -11.84 -6.51
C VAL A 173 18.07 -13.17 -6.84
N ASN A 174 17.56 -13.93 -7.80
CA ASN A 174 18.10 -15.22 -8.19
C ASN A 174 19.44 -15.12 -8.97
N ALA A 175 19.63 -14.04 -9.74
CA ALA A 175 20.78 -13.88 -10.62
C ALA A 175 21.94 -13.05 -10.02
N SER A 176 21.71 -12.32 -8.93
CA SER A 176 22.71 -11.41 -8.36
C SER A 176 23.25 -11.87 -7.01
N SER A 177 24.43 -11.37 -6.66
CA SER A 177 25.01 -11.54 -5.32
C SER A 177 24.49 -10.52 -4.29
N LEU A 178 23.63 -9.58 -4.70
CA LEU A 178 23.13 -8.53 -3.82
C LEU A 178 22.25 -9.09 -2.71
N PRO A 179 22.44 -8.61 -1.46
CA PRO A 179 21.50 -8.88 -0.40
C PRO A 179 20.11 -8.31 -0.71
N CYS A 180 19.08 -8.95 -0.16
CA CYS A 180 17.74 -8.40 -0.06
C CYS A 180 17.18 -8.66 1.34
N PHE A 181 16.05 -8.07 1.68
CA PHE A 181 15.35 -8.37 2.91
C PHE A 181 14.23 -9.36 2.67
N THR A 182 13.96 -10.16 3.68
CA THR A 182 12.78 -11.04 3.77
C THR A 182 12.27 -11.04 5.22
N THR A 183 11.09 -11.59 5.45
CA THR A 183 10.52 -11.73 6.79
C THR A 183 10.11 -13.17 7.04
N ASP A 184 9.83 -13.53 8.28
CA ASP A 184 9.32 -14.86 8.61
C ASP A 184 7.94 -15.13 7.97
N TYR A 185 7.19 -14.10 7.59
CA TYR A 185 5.94 -14.23 6.83
C TYR A 185 6.16 -14.64 5.37
N VAL A 186 7.23 -14.17 4.73
CA VAL A 186 7.56 -14.42 3.30
C VAL A 186 8.61 -15.50 3.13
N ARG A 187 9.48 -15.70 4.14
CA ARG A 187 10.69 -16.56 4.11
C ARG A 187 10.48 -17.97 3.52
N LEU A 188 9.34 -18.57 3.77
CA LEU A 188 9.07 -19.96 3.39
C LEU A 188 8.77 -20.17 1.89
N ARG A 189 8.65 -19.12 1.11
CA ARG A 189 8.19 -19.22 -0.28
C ARG A 189 9.28 -19.08 -1.32
N ASP A 190 10.37 -18.33 -1.02
CA ASP A 190 10.85 -17.56 -2.15
C ASP A 190 12.30 -17.85 -2.60
N TYR A 191 13.21 -18.28 -1.73
CA TYR A 191 14.62 -18.34 -2.17
C TYR A 191 15.35 -19.59 -1.64
N PRO A 192 15.12 -20.79 -2.22
CA PRO A 192 15.69 -22.03 -1.71
C PRO A 192 17.23 -22.07 -1.79
N ASN A 193 17.82 -21.26 -2.65
CA ASN A 193 19.27 -21.18 -2.87
C ASN A 193 19.93 -20.01 -2.12
N ARG A 194 19.24 -19.40 -1.16
CA ARG A 194 19.78 -18.27 -0.38
C ARG A 194 19.70 -18.56 1.12
N VAL A 195 20.57 -17.91 1.88
CA VAL A 195 20.61 -17.99 3.34
C VAL A 195 19.86 -16.83 3.92
N ASN A 196 18.95 -17.09 4.86
CA ASN A 196 18.22 -16.08 5.61
C ASN A 196 18.85 -15.93 6.99
N ILE A 197 19.38 -14.74 7.29
CA ILE A 197 20.10 -14.42 8.51
C ILE A 197 19.22 -13.46 9.31
N PRO A 198 18.83 -13.78 10.57
CA PRO A 198 18.02 -12.92 11.38
C PRO A 198 18.76 -11.63 11.75
N LEU A 199 18.03 -10.52 11.82
CA LEU A 199 18.50 -9.30 12.46
C LEU A 199 18.20 -9.36 13.95
N SER A 200 19.13 -8.92 14.79
CA SER A 200 19.04 -8.98 16.26
C SER A 200 18.65 -7.64 16.90
N ASP A 201 18.55 -6.58 16.11
CA ASP A 201 18.07 -5.29 16.60
C ASP A 201 16.61 -5.38 17.03
N GLU A 202 16.23 -4.72 18.11
CA GLU A 202 14.86 -4.73 18.64
C GLU A 202 13.84 -4.27 17.60
N GLU A 203 14.18 -3.27 16.80
CA GLU A 203 13.30 -2.71 15.76
C GLU A 203 13.10 -3.63 14.56
N SER A 204 13.91 -4.68 14.42
CA SER A 204 13.71 -5.75 13.41
C SER A 204 12.62 -6.75 13.79
N HIS A 205 12.10 -6.67 15.04
CA HIS A 205 11.07 -7.54 15.61
C HIS A 205 9.81 -6.71 15.90
N VAL A 206 8.85 -6.73 14.99
CA VAL A 206 7.70 -5.83 15.06
C VAL A 206 6.42 -6.59 15.39
N THR A 207 5.65 -6.05 16.35
CA THR A 207 4.25 -6.41 16.52
C THR A 207 3.38 -5.33 15.88
N PHE A 208 2.62 -5.72 14.87
CA PHE A 208 1.61 -4.86 14.26
C PHE A 208 0.30 -4.96 15.02
N TYR A 209 -0.37 -3.83 15.14
CA TYR A 209 -1.63 -3.68 15.84
C TYR A 209 -2.73 -3.30 14.88
N LEU A 210 -3.88 -3.94 15.01
CA LEU A 210 -5.07 -3.72 14.19
C LEU A 210 -6.13 -2.98 14.99
N ALA A 211 -6.56 -1.84 14.48
CA ALA A 211 -7.76 -1.14 14.92
C ALA A 211 -8.89 -1.35 13.90
N LYS A 212 -10.13 -1.56 14.40
CA LYS A 212 -11.36 -1.75 13.59
C LYS A 212 -12.46 -0.83 14.12
N ARG A 213 -13.27 -0.27 13.22
CA ARG A 213 -14.52 0.45 13.55
C ARG A 213 -15.73 -0.46 13.45
#